data_9fa44c7bd2aae8ea6300afac7ea75ee3
#
_entry.id   9fa44c7bd2aae8ea6300afac7ea75ee3
#
_cell.length_a   1.000
_cell.length_b   1.000
_cell.length_c   1.000
_cell.angle_alpha   90.00
_cell.angle_beta   90.00
_cell.angle_gamma   90.00
#
_symmetry.space_group_name_H-M   'P 1'
#
loop_
_entity.id
_entity.type
_entity.pdbx_description
1 polymer ?
#
loop_
_entity_poly.entity_id
_entity_poly.type
_entity_poly.pdbx_seq_one_letter_code
_entity_poly.pdbx_strand_id
1 'polypeptide(L)'
;MEYTMSYDFNADEVFEIAEQIERNGVRFYREAAENISDASVHSLFLDLAAMEAEHEKVFASMRADLADEEREHTVFDPEGEAALYLRALADFQVFGKEEEENFILSGDLIEQEKIRKILKAAIGLEKESIVFYLGMKELVPTKFGKDKIDKIIKEEMGHIRFLSGLQKKFLATGVK
;
A
#
# COMPACT_ATOMS: atom_id res chain seq x y z
N MET A 1 -12.82 -35.78 11.02
CA MET A 1 -13.09 -34.44 11.59
C MET A 1 -12.12 -33.49 10.87
N GLU A 2 -12.56 -32.93 9.75
CA GLU A 2 -11.81 -31.89 9.06
C GLU A 2 -11.90 -30.63 9.92
N TYR A 3 -10.77 -30.21 10.47
CA TYR A 3 -10.64 -28.87 11.01
C TYR A 3 -10.60 -27.91 9.81
N THR A 4 -11.76 -27.42 9.41
CA THR A 4 -11.83 -26.19 8.64
C THR A 4 -11.29 -25.09 9.55
N MET A 5 -10.03 -24.70 9.33
CA MET A 5 -9.56 -23.42 9.87
C MET A 5 -10.40 -22.34 9.20
N SER A 6 -11.38 -21.84 9.92
CA SER A 6 -12.07 -20.60 9.56
C SER A 6 -11.03 -19.50 9.72
N TYR A 7 -10.57 -18.94 8.62
CA TYR A 7 -9.73 -17.74 8.62
C TYR A 7 -10.67 -16.54 8.59
N ASP A 8 -11.30 -16.27 9.71
CA ASP A 8 -12.16 -15.12 9.85
C ASP A 8 -11.29 -13.92 10.22
N PHE A 9 -11.17 -12.94 9.33
CA PHE A 9 -10.62 -11.64 9.67
C PHE A 9 -11.66 -10.83 10.43
N ASN A 10 -11.26 -10.20 11.51
CA ASN A 10 -12.05 -9.15 12.14
C ASN A 10 -11.63 -7.76 11.62
N ALA A 11 -12.44 -6.75 11.91
CA ALA A 11 -12.16 -5.39 11.43
C ALA A 11 -10.83 -4.84 11.97
N ASP A 12 -10.43 -5.22 13.17
CA ASP A 12 -9.16 -4.79 13.78
C ASP A 12 -7.95 -5.31 12.98
N GLU A 13 -7.96 -6.60 12.60
CA GLU A 13 -6.91 -7.21 11.80
C GLU A 13 -6.82 -6.59 10.39
N VAL A 14 -7.97 -6.29 9.77
CA VAL A 14 -8.01 -5.64 8.46
C VAL A 14 -7.38 -4.24 8.51
N PHE A 15 -7.67 -3.45 9.55
CA PHE A 15 -7.05 -2.14 9.73
C PHE A 15 -5.57 -2.25 10.08
N GLU A 16 -5.16 -3.26 10.87
CA GLU A 16 -3.74 -3.49 11.18
C GLU A 16 -2.92 -3.76 9.91
N ILE A 17 -3.47 -4.57 8.99
CA ILE A 17 -2.82 -4.82 7.70
C ILE A 17 -2.74 -3.53 6.87
N ALA A 18 -3.81 -2.73 6.84
CA ALA A 18 -3.79 -1.44 6.15
C ALA A 18 -2.70 -0.51 6.71
N GLU A 19 -2.62 -0.36 8.03
CA GLU A 19 -1.54 0.39 8.68
C GLU A 19 -0.14 -0.14 8.30
N GLN A 20 0.02 -1.46 8.18
CA GLN A 20 1.30 -2.05 7.79
C GLN A 20 1.65 -1.77 6.32
N ILE A 21 0.66 -1.77 5.43
CA ILE A 21 0.85 -1.40 4.02
C ILE A 21 1.38 0.03 3.93
N GLU A 22 0.76 0.98 4.65
CA GLU A 22 1.18 2.38 4.66
C GLU A 22 2.59 2.56 5.26
N ARG A 23 2.90 1.87 6.35
CA ARG A 23 4.26 1.87 6.93
C ARG A 23 5.31 1.37 5.93
N ASN A 24 4.98 0.35 5.15
CA ASN A 24 5.86 -0.14 4.09
C ASN A 24 6.04 0.89 2.98
N GLY A 25 4.98 1.59 2.59
CA GLY A 25 5.03 2.71 1.66
C GLY A 25 5.95 3.84 2.14
N VAL A 26 5.79 4.26 3.40
CA VAL A 26 6.68 5.27 4.03
C VAL A 26 8.15 4.84 3.93
N ARG A 27 8.44 3.59 4.29
CA ARG A 27 9.80 3.04 4.23
C ARG A 27 10.33 3.07 2.80
N PHE A 28 9.57 2.50 1.87
CA PHE A 28 9.96 2.42 0.46
C PHE A 28 10.28 3.80 -0.13
N TYR A 29 9.41 4.78 0.06
CA TYR A 29 9.61 6.12 -0.50
C TYR A 29 10.78 6.87 0.14
N ARG A 30 11.05 6.68 1.44
CA ARG A 30 12.24 7.25 2.10
C ARG A 30 13.52 6.63 1.56
N GLU A 31 13.58 5.31 1.46
CA GLU A 31 14.74 4.61 0.89
C GLU A 31 14.95 4.97 -0.58
N ALA A 32 13.87 5.11 -1.36
CA ALA A 32 13.93 5.60 -2.72
C ALA A 32 14.54 7.02 -2.79
N ALA A 33 14.11 7.94 -1.92
CA ALA A 33 14.65 9.28 -1.85
C ALA A 33 16.16 9.26 -1.57
N GLU A 34 16.62 8.49 -0.59
CA GLU A 34 18.04 8.38 -0.21
C GLU A 34 18.93 7.88 -1.36
N ASN A 35 18.37 7.13 -2.29
CA ASN A 35 19.09 6.52 -3.41
C ASN A 35 19.04 7.34 -4.72
N ILE A 36 18.45 8.53 -4.71
CA ILE A 36 18.26 9.40 -5.89
C ILE A 36 18.97 10.72 -5.69
N SER A 37 19.79 11.12 -6.68
CA SER A 37 20.53 12.39 -6.67
C SER A 37 19.74 13.54 -7.29
N ASP A 38 18.74 13.27 -8.15
CA ASP A 38 17.86 14.32 -8.71
C ASP A 38 17.02 14.94 -7.60
N ALA A 39 17.27 16.22 -7.29
CA ALA A 39 16.64 16.92 -6.19
C ALA A 39 15.10 16.99 -6.31
N SER A 40 14.57 17.04 -7.53
CA SER A 40 13.12 17.12 -7.75
C SER A 40 12.45 15.77 -7.49
N VAL A 41 13.09 14.68 -7.88
CA VAL A 41 12.61 13.32 -7.65
C VAL A 41 12.78 12.94 -6.18
N HIS A 42 13.89 13.31 -5.56
CA HIS A 42 14.13 13.15 -4.12
C HIS A 42 13.02 13.82 -3.29
N SER A 43 12.74 15.12 -3.54
CA SER A 43 11.68 15.84 -2.82
C SER A 43 10.32 15.18 -3.00
N LEU A 44 10.01 14.73 -4.22
CA LEU A 44 8.78 14.03 -4.52
C LEU A 44 8.60 12.77 -3.67
N PHE A 45 9.62 11.91 -3.60
CA PHE A 45 9.51 10.68 -2.81
C PHE A 45 9.35 10.98 -1.31
N LEU A 46 9.94 12.05 -0.80
CA LEU A 46 9.68 12.49 0.57
C LEU A 46 8.25 12.99 0.78
N ASP A 47 7.68 13.69 -0.21
CA ASP A 47 6.29 14.13 -0.16
C ASP A 47 5.33 12.92 -0.18
N LEU A 48 5.59 11.92 -1.02
CA LEU A 48 4.83 10.66 -1.03
C LEU A 48 4.96 9.94 0.32
N ALA A 49 6.17 9.79 0.86
CA ALA A 49 6.34 9.19 2.18
C ALA A 49 5.56 9.91 3.29
N ALA A 50 5.42 11.24 3.19
CA ALA A 50 4.61 12.00 4.14
C ALA A 50 3.11 11.73 3.95
N MET A 51 2.64 11.52 2.73
CA MET A 51 1.23 11.20 2.44
C MET A 51 0.88 9.79 2.96
N GLU A 52 1.75 8.79 2.74
CA GLU A 52 1.55 7.45 3.31
C GLU A 52 1.49 7.48 4.86
N ALA A 53 2.33 8.32 5.49
CA ALA A 53 2.27 8.49 6.94
C ALA A 53 0.96 9.13 7.43
N GLU A 54 0.28 9.94 6.63
CA GLU A 54 -1.06 10.43 6.94
C GLU A 54 -2.13 9.37 6.72
N HIS A 55 -2.02 8.52 5.69
CA HIS A 55 -2.93 7.38 5.47
C HIS A 55 -2.83 6.39 6.65
N GLU A 56 -1.63 6.06 7.11
CA GLU A 56 -1.43 5.23 8.32
C GLU A 56 -2.21 5.77 9.51
N LYS A 57 -2.11 7.08 9.78
CA LYS A 57 -2.84 7.72 10.89
C LYS A 57 -4.35 7.63 10.73
N VAL A 58 -4.86 7.74 9.49
CA VAL A 58 -6.29 7.59 9.21
C VAL A 58 -6.74 6.17 9.55
N PHE A 59 -6.02 5.14 9.10
CA PHE A 59 -6.34 3.75 9.43
C PHE A 59 -6.22 3.46 10.92
N ALA A 60 -5.17 3.95 11.59
CA ALA A 60 -5.00 3.82 13.04
C ALA A 60 -6.16 4.50 13.82
N SER A 61 -6.62 5.66 13.37
CA SER A 61 -7.79 6.32 13.95
C SER A 61 -9.06 5.50 13.75
N MET A 62 -9.28 4.94 12.56
CA MET A 62 -10.44 4.10 12.28
C MET A 62 -10.42 2.81 13.13
N ARG A 63 -9.23 2.22 13.31
CA ARG A 63 -9.02 1.07 14.18
C ARG A 63 -9.30 1.39 15.66
N ALA A 64 -8.86 2.55 16.12
CA ALA A 64 -9.10 2.99 17.50
C ALA A 64 -10.57 3.25 17.79
N ASP A 65 -11.36 3.64 16.80
CA ASP A 65 -12.80 3.89 16.89
C ASP A 65 -13.65 2.59 16.95
N LEU A 66 -13.04 1.40 16.79
CA LEU A 66 -13.74 0.13 16.90
C LEU A 66 -14.14 -0.15 18.36
N ALA A 67 -15.41 -0.52 18.58
CA ALA A 67 -15.86 -1.04 19.87
C ALA A 67 -15.35 -2.46 20.12
N ASP A 68 -15.29 -2.90 21.39
CA ASP A 68 -14.78 -4.23 21.75
C ASP A 68 -15.56 -5.35 21.03
N GLU A 69 -16.87 -5.23 20.93
CA GLU A 69 -17.73 -6.18 20.23
C GLU A 69 -17.41 -6.28 18.71
N GLU A 70 -16.90 -5.22 18.14
CA GLU A 70 -16.56 -5.13 16.71
C GLU A 70 -15.15 -5.64 16.41
N ARG A 71 -14.31 -5.70 17.44
CA ARG A 71 -12.98 -6.35 17.39
C ARG A 71 -13.10 -7.88 17.48
N GLU A 72 -14.13 -8.38 18.17
CA GLU A 72 -14.35 -9.82 18.37
C GLU A 72 -15.24 -10.46 17.29
N HIS A 73 -16.11 -9.66 16.63
CA HIS A 73 -17.00 -10.17 15.60
C HIS A 73 -16.30 -10.26 14.26
N THR A 74 -16.27 -11.47 13.73
CA THR A 74 -15.94 -11.73 12.33
C THR A 74 -16.95 -11.03 11.42
N VAL A 75 -16.43 -10.44 10.36
CA VAL A 75 -17.25 -9.84 9.31
C VAL A 75 -18.08 -10.93 8.67
N PHE A 76 -19.31 -10.60 8.26
CA PHE A 76 -20.18 -11.54 7.55
C PHE A 76 -19.57 -11.90 6.19
N ASP A 77 -18.75 -12.91 6.19
CA ASP A 77 -18.13 -13.55 5.03
C ASP A 77 -18.39 -15.06 5.13
N PRO A 78 -19.66 -15.51 4.85
CA PRO A 78 -20.10 -16.86 5.12
C PRO A 78 -19.35 -17.94 4.35
N GLU A 79 -18.63 -17.56 3.29
CA GLU A 79 -17.83 -18.45 2.47
C GLU A 79 -16.32 -18.30 2.77
N GLY A 80 -15.92 -17.31 3.55
CA GLY A 80 -14.53 -17.02 3.93
C GLY A 80 -13.64 -16.59 2.77
N GLU A 81 -14.21 -16.33 1.59
CA GLU A 81 -13.44 -16.03 0.38
C GLU A 81 -12.79 -14.64 0.44
N ALA A 82 -13.49 -13.64 0.98
CA ALA A 82 -12.96 -12.29 1.09
C ALA A 82 -11.81 -12.22 2.11
N ALA A 83 -11.93 -12.91 3.23
CA ALA A 83 -10.88 -13.03 4.24
C ALA A 83 -9.64 -13.74 3.69
N LEU A 84 -9.80 -14.85 2.97
CA LEU A 84 -8.70 -15.55 2.30
C LEU A 84 -8.02 -14.69 1.25
N TYR A 85 -8.80 -13.93 0.49
CA TYR A 85 -8.29 -13.01 -0.52
C TYR A 85 -7.44 -11.89 0.10
N LEU A 86 -7.95 -11.23 1.16
CA LEU A 86 -7.21 -10.17 1.84
C LEU A 86 -5.92 -10.69 2.48
N ARG A 87 -5.95 -11.89 3.06
CA ARG A 87 -4.76 -12.51 3.62
C ARG A 87 -3.71 -12.80 2.55
N ALA A 88 -4.12 -13.37 1.43
CA ALA A 88 -3.21 -13.61 0.30
C ALA A 88 -2.58 -12.31 -0.21
N LEU A 89 -3.35 -11.22 -0.29
CA LEU A 89 -2.82 -9.90 -0.64
C LEU A 89 -1.86 -9.37 0.42
N ALA A 90 -2.22 -9.49 1.70
CA ALA A 90 -1.37 -9.04 2.79
C ALA A 90 -0.05 -9.80 2.85
N ASP A 91 -0.09 -11.14 2.75
CA ASP A 91 1.10 -11.99 2.73
C ASP A 91 2.02 -11.62 1.56
N PHE A 92 1.46 -11.35 0.39
CA PHE A 92 2.23 -10.91 -0.77
C PHE A 92 2.85 -9.52 -0.57
N GLN A 93 2.13 -8.59 0.03
CA GLN A 93 2.60 -7.22 0.30
C GLN A 93 3.64 -7.16 1.43
N VAL A 94 3.47 -7.97 2.47
CA VAL A 94 4.33 -7.92 3.67
C VAL A 94 5.61 -8.74 3.50
N PHE A 95 5.57 -9.86 2.76
CA PHE A 95 6.67 -10.84 2.72
C PHE A 95 7.37 -10.98 1.36
N GLY A 96 6.82 -10.44 0.26
CA GLY A 96 7.28 -10.78 -1.08
C GLY A 96 8.32 -9.86 -1.72
N LYS A 97 8.61 -8.69 -1.16
CA LYS A 97 9.26 -7.61 -1.91
C LYS A 97 10.61 -7.12 -1.39
N GLU A 98 11.01 -7.42 -0.19
CA GLU A 98 12.27 -6.90 0.38
C GLU A 98 13.50 -7.24 -0.48
N GLU A 99 13.56 -8.42 -1.07
CA GLU A 99 14.69 -8.81 -1.94
C GLU A 99 14.68 -8.05 -3.27
N GLU A 100 13.50 -7.83 -3.86
CA GLU A 100 13.35 -7.10 -5.12
C GLU A 100 13.58 -5.61 -4.92
N GLU A 101 13.06 -5.03 -3.85
CA GLU A 101 13.30 -3.64 -3.44
C GLU A 101 14.78 -3.39 -3.16
N ASN A 102 15.43 -4.22 -2.38
CA ASN A 102 16.85 -4.14 -2.11
C ASN A 102 17.69 -4.24 -3.39
N PHE A 103 17.33 -5.10 -4.33
CA PHE A 103 18.01 -5.21 -5.62
C PHE A 103 17.86 -3.93 -6.46
N ILE A 104 16.68 -3.32 -6.45
CA ILE A 104 16.41 -2.06 -7.20
C ILE A 104 17.20 -0.89 -6.59
N LEU A 105 17.24 -0.81 -5.26
CA LEU A 105 17.86 0.31 -4.54
C LEU A 105 19.38 0.20 -4.46
N SER A 106 19.94 -1.00 -4.31
CA SER A 106 21.38 -1.24 -4.12
C SER A 106 22.19 -1.51 -5.40
N GLY A 107 21.54 -1.68 -6.54
CA GLY A 107 22.22 -2.02 -7.80
C GLY A 107 23.08 -0.87 -8.36
N ASP A 108 24.24 -1.19 -8.97
CA ASP A 108 25.10 -0.25 -9.72
C ASP A 108 24.44 0.18 -11.05
N LEU A 109 23.26 0.79 -10.95
CA LEU A 109 22.51 1.30 -12.08
C LEU A 109 22.85 2.77 -12.34
N ILE A 110 22.85 3.19 -13.61
CA ILE A 110 22.86 4.61 -13.93
C ILE A 110 21.57 5.26 -13.36
N GLU A 111 21.70 6.51 -12.93
CA GLU A 111 20.65 7.26 -12.22
C GLU A 111 19.28 7.18 -12.92
N GLN A 112 19.24 7.37 -14.24
CA GLN A 112 17.99 7.32 -15.00
C GLN A 112 17.31 5.94 -14.98
N GLU A 113 18.11 4.87 -15.03
CA GLU A 113 17.60 3.51 -14.98
C GLU A 113 17.09 3.18 -13.57
N LYS A 114 17.82 3.61 -12.55
CA LYS A 114 17.41 3.50 -11.15
C LYS A 114 16.05 4.19 -10.93
N ILE A 115 15.91 5.45 -11.35
CA ILE A 115 14.65 6.19 -11.25
C ILE A 115 13.50 5.43 -11.95
N ARG A 116 13.73 4.90 -13.15
CA ARG A 116 12.68 4.15 -13.88
C ARG A 116 12.22 2.89 -13.12
N LYS A 117 13.17 2.15 -12.55
CA LYS A 117 12.86 0.93 -11.78
C LYS A 117 12.09 1.27 -10.51
N ILE A 118 12.53 2.29 -9.77
CA ILE A 118 11.84 2.77 -8.57
C ILE A 118 10.42 3.24 -8.92
N LEU A 119 10.24 4.04 -9.97
CA LEU A 119 8.91 4.50 -10.39
C LEU A 119 7.99 3.34 -10.80
N LYS A 120 8.53 2.30 -11.45
CA LYS A 120 7.76 1.11 -11.80
C LYS A 120 7.34 0.33 -10.55
N ALA A 121 8.24 0.16 -9.60
CA ALA A 121 7.95 -0.50 -8.32
C ALA A 121 6.91 0.30 -7.53
N ALA A 122 7.08 1.62 -7.40
CA ALA A 122 6.12 2.51 -6.74
C ALA A 122 4.71 2.37 -7.34
N ILE A 123 4.56 2.45 -8.66
CA ILE A 123 3.25 2.26 -9.33
C ILE A 123 2.67 0.86 -9.03
N GLY A 124 3.52 -0.14 -8.87
CA GLY A 124 3.11 -1.48 -8.45
C GLY A 124 2.51 -1.47 -7.05
N LEU A 125 3.21 -0.87 -6.09
CA LEU A 125 2.78 -0.75 -4.69
C LEU A 125 1.43 -0.04 -4.58
N GLU A 126 1.27 1.13 -5.21
CA GLU A 126 0.02 1.87 -5.21
C GLU A 126 -1.17 1.06 -5.77
N LYS A 127 -0.96 0.30 -6.85
CA LYS A 127 -2.00 -0.56 -7.41
C LYS A 127 -2.42 -1.66 -6.45
N GLU A 128 -1.47 -2.25 -5.76
CA GLU A 128 -1.72 -3.32 -4.81
C GLU A 128 -2.44 -2.79 -3.58
N SER A 129 -2.06 -1.60 -3.09
CA SER A 129 -2.77 -0.91 -2.01
C SER A 129 -4.22 -0.64 -2.37
N ILE A 130 -4.50 -0.11 -3.58
CA ILE A 130 -5.86 0.10 -4.08
C ILE A 130 -6.65 -1.22 -4.09
N VAL A 131 -6.06 -2.31 -4.60
CA VAL A 131 -6.73 -3.61 -4.68
C VAL A 131 -7.07 -4.12 -3.28
N PHE A 132 -6.15 -3.99 -2.32
CA PHE A 132 -6.39 -4.33 -0.92
C PHE A 132 -7.53 -3.48 -0.32
N TYR A 133 -7.49 -2.15 -0.48
CA TYR A 133 -8.51 -1.24 0.07
C TYR A 133 -9.89 -1.42 -0.55
N LEU A 134 -9.97 -1.79 -1.81
CA LEU A 134 -11.24 -2.19 -2.45
C LEU A 134 -11.83 -3.44 -1.80
N GLY A 135 -11.03 -4.47 -1.53
CA GLY A 135 -11.45 -5.65 -0.80
C GLY A 135 -11.83 -5.36 0.65
N MET A 136 -11.01 -4.56 1.35
CA MET A 136 -11.24 -4.11 2.72
C MET A 136 -12.61 -3.43 2.88
N LYS A 137 -13.04 -2.61 1.91
CA LYS A 137 -14.33 -1.92 1.95
C LYS A 137 -15.52 -2.87 2.04
N GLU A 138 -15.41 -4.07 1.49
CA GLU A 138 -16.50 -5.06 1.57
C GLU A 138 -16.60 -5.68 2.98
N LEU A 139 -15.49 -5.73 3.71
CA LEU A 139 -15.42 -6.32 5.05
C LEU A 139 -15.65 -5.29 6.16
N VAL A 140 -15.30 -4.03 5.95
CA VAL A 140 -15.46 -2.99 6.98
C VAL A 140 -16.92 -2.51 7.02
N PRO A 141 -17.59 -2.53 8.19
CA PRO A 141 -18.94 -1.98 8.33
C PRO A 141 -19.02 -0.50 7.91
N THR A 142 -20.13 -0.11 7.28
CA THR A 142 -20.31 1.25 6.71
C THR A 142 -20.12 2.37 7.73
N LYS A 143 -20.48 2.14 8.98
CA LYS A 143 -20.34 3.12 10.09
C LYS A 143 -18.89 3.44 10.45
N PHE A 144 -17.91 2.62 10.02
CA PHE A 144 -16.49 2.80 10.32
C PHE A 144 -15.72 3.56 9.25
N GLY A 145 -16.40 4.25 8.36
CA GLY A 145 -15.76 5.23 7.49
C GLY A 145 -15.34 4.67 6.13
N LYS A 146 -16.20 3.90 5.46
CA LYS A 146 -16.00 3.54 4.05
C LYS A 146 -15.70 4.74 3.15
N ASP A 147 -16.20 5.91 3.49
CA ASP A 147 -15.93 7.17 2.82
C ASP A 147 -14.47 7.63 2.99
N LYS A 148 -13.86 7.37 4.15
CA LYS A 148 -12.43 7.63 4.38
C LYS A 148 -11.56 6.70 3.53
N ILE A 149 -11.92 5.40 3.46
CA ILE A 149 -11.23 4.44 2.59
C ILE A 149 -11.36 4.85 1.13
N ASP A 150 -12.56 5.28 0.68
CA ASP A 150 -12.76 5.80 -0.68
C ASP A 150 -11.91 7.03 -0.98
N LYS A 151 -11.69 7.89 0.01
CA LYS A 151 -10.83 9.05 -0.13
C LYS A 151 -9.38 8.62 -0.34
N ILE A 152 -8.85 7.71 0.51
CA ILE A 152 -7.51 7.16 0.37
C ILE A 152 -7.34 6.49 -1.00
N ILE A 153 -8.26 5.62 -1.44
CA ILE A 153 -8.20 5.01 -2.77
C ILE A 153 -8.08 6.07 -3.89
N LYS A 154 -8.77 7.20 -3.77
CA LYS A 154 -8.67 8.30 -4.76
C LYS A 154 -7.32 9.01 -4.69
N GLU A 155 -6.72 9.12 -3.52
CA GLU A 155 -5.39 9.67 -3.33
C GLU A 155 -4.34 8.75 -3.97
N GLU A 156 -4.42 7.42 -3.75
CA GLU A 156 -3.54 6.43 -4.40
C GLU A 156 -3.68 6.44 -5.95
N MET A 157 -4.91 6.58 -6.46
CA MET A 157 -5.11 6.79 -7.89
C MET A 157 -4.43 8.08 -8.40
N GLY A 158 -4.37 9.11 -7.56
CA GLY A 158 -3.63 10.34 -7.80
C GLY A 158 -2.13 10.10 -7.87
N HIS A 159 -1.58 9.33 -6.92
CA HIS A 159 -0.17 8.91 -6.89
C HIS A 159 0.21 8.15 -8.17
N ILE A 160 -0.56 7.13 -8.56
CA ILE A 160 -0.33 6.38 -9.81
C ILE A 160 -0.28 7.32 -11.02
N ARG A 161 -1.25 8.25 -11.13
CA ARG A 161 -1.29 9.20 -12.24
C ARG A 161 -0.04 10.07 -12.28
N PHE A 162 0.39 10.56 -11.13
CA PHE A 162 1.56 11.41 -10.99
C PHE A 162 2.85 10.65 -11.31
N LEU A 163 3.07 9.49 -10.68
CA LEU A 163 4.21 8.61 -10.92
C LEU A 163 4.31 8.17 -12.39
N SER A 164 3.17 7.83 -13.02
CA SER A 164 3.11 7.47 -14.44
C SER A 164 3.49 8.64 -15.35
N GLY A 165 3.11 9.86 -15.00
CA GLY A 165 3.52 11.08 -15.71
C GLY A 165 5.03 11.28 -15.64
N LEU A 166 5.60 11.11 -14.45
CA LEU A 166 7.05 11.21 -14.23
C LEU A 166 7.81 10.11 -14.98
N GLN A 167 7.33 8.86 -14.93
CA GLN A 167 7.92 7.75 -15.66
C GLN A 167 7.99 8.01 -17.18
N LYS A 168 6.91 8.55 -17.77
CA LYS A 168 6.91 8.94 -19.19
C LYS A 168 7.95 10.00 -19.50
N LYS A 169 8.15 10.99 -18.62
CA LYS A 169 9.16 12.03 -18.78
C LYS A 169 10.57 11.43 -18.82
N PHE A 170 10.88 10.50 -17.92
CA PHE A 170 12.19 9.84 -17.89
C PHE A 170 12.39 8.84 -19.04
N LEU A 171 11.33 8.25 -19.58
CA LEU A 171 11.41 7.43 -20.79
C LEU A 171 11.71 8.26 -22.03
N ALA A 172 11.14 9.46 -22.15
CA ALA A 172 11.34 10.36 -23.29
C ALA A 172 12.75 10.97 -23.35
N THR A 173 13.40 11.20 -22.21
CA THR A 173 14.74 11.78 -22.12
C THR A 173 15.88 10.78 -22.37
N GLY A 174 15.59 9.48 -22.43
CA GLY A 174 16.58 8.41 -22.61
C GLY A 174 16.79 7.96 -24.07
N VAL A 175 16.18 8.64 -25.05
CA VAL A 175 16.39 8.41 -26.49
C VAL A 175 17.34 9.51 -27.02
N LYS A 176 18.63 9.33 -26.77
CA LYS A 176 19.70 9.97 -27.58
C LYS A 176 20.84 8.98 -27.77
#